data_6c8b86abe8402cd97bef68911932edbe
#
_entry.id   6c8b86abe8402cd97bef68911932edbe
#
_cell.length_a   1.000
_cell.length_b   1.000
_cell.length_c   1.000
_cell.angle_alpha   90.00
_cell.angle_beta   90.00
_cell.angle_gamma   90.00
#
_symmetry.space_group_name_H-M   'P 1'
#
loop_
_entity.id
_entity.type
_entity.pdbx_description
1 polymer ?
#
loop_
_entity_poly.entity_id
_entity_poly.type
_entity_poly.pdbx_seq_one_letter_code
_entity_poly.pdbx_strand_id
1 'polypeptide(L)'
;MTWLDRYLQKWRIREARRELPPGARVLDIGTHDGTLFCLTRARGVGIDPELAAVTSIPGVTLVKGSFPEDLPQLPDESFDAVTALAVVEHVPESELPIWAETLARLVVPNGLLIMTVPAPAVDTILHVLMRLKLVAGMEAHQHHRFEPSNIDRLFTAPLWQPAKHRTFQLGLNHLYVFERSPHLQDRKPSTAPSPSGQPSRQLSNP
;
A
#
# COMPACT_ATOMS: atom_id res chain seq x y z
N MET A 1 -8.84 -12.78 -15.77
CA MET A 1 -7.36 -12.67 -15.71
C MET A 1 -6.74 -13.51 -16.81
N THR A 2 -5.97 -12.91 -17.71
CA THR A 2 -5.27 -13.60 -18.81
C THR A 2 -4.03 -14.35 -18.32
N TRP A 3 -3.43 -15.21 -19.15
CA TRP A 3 -2.16 -15.87 -18.81
C TRP A 3 -1.03 -14.85 -18.62
N LEU A 4 -1.06 -13.75 -19.37
CA LEU A 4 -0.07 -12.67 -19.30
C LEU A 4 -0.19 -11.93 -17.94
N ASP A 5 -1.41 -11.61 -17.51
CA ASP A 5 -1.64 -10.96 -16.22
C ASP A 5 -1.08 -11.81 -15.07
N ARG A 6 -1.33 -13.12 -15.11
CA ARG A 6 -0.78 -14.08 -14.12
C ARG A 6 0.74 -14.13 -14.14
N TYR A 7 1.34 -14.06 -15.33
CA TYR A 7 2.79 -14.03 -15.47
C TYR A 7 3.38 -12.75 -14.88
N LEU A 8 2.78 -11.59 -15.20
CA LEU A 8 3.20 -10.29 -14.67
C LEU A 8 3.00 -10.21 -13.15
N GLN A 9 1.88 -10.70 -12.63
CA GLN A 9 1.61 -10.80 -11.19
C GLN A 9 2.70 -11.62 -10.48
N LYS A 10 2.98 -12.84 -10.97
CA LYS A 10 4.01 -13.70 -10.39
C LYS A 10 5.41 -13.06 -10.44
N TRP A 11 5.70 -12.30 -11.47
CA TRP A 11 6.97 -11.58 -11.56
C TRP A 11 7.06 -10.47 -10.51
N ARG A 12 6.00 -9.63 -10.34
CA ARG A 12 5.94 -8.64 -9.27
C ARG A 12 6.11 -9.27 -7.88
N ILE A 13 5.40 -10.36 -7.63
CA ILE A 13 5.53 -11.12 -6.37
C ILE A 13 6.95 -11.65 -6.17
N ARG A 14 7.61 -12.16 -7.23
CA ARG A 14 9.00 -12.61 -7.14
C ARG A 14 9.95 -11.47 -6.74
N GLU A 15 9.73 -10.28 -7.29
CA GLU A 15 10.54 -9.12 -6.95
C GLU A 15 10.29 -8.66 -5.51
N ALA A 16 9.03 -8.59 -5.08
CA ALA A 16 8.67 -8.26 -3.70
C ALA A 16 9.20 -9.30 -2.68
N ARG A 17 9.15 -10.59 -3.04
CA ARG A 17 9.66 -11.68 -2.17
C ARG A 17 11.13 -11.53 -1.79
N ARG A 18 11.94 -10.93 -2.65
CA ARG A 18 13.38 -10.71 -2.38
C ARG A 18 13.63 -9.71 -1.28
N GLU A 19 12.64 -8.85 -1.02
CA GLU A 19 12.68 -7.81 0.00
C GLU A 19 11.99 -8.25 1.29
N LEU A 20 11.09 -9.23 1.23
CA LEU A 20 10.34 -9.71 2.40
C LEU A 20 11.23 -10.47 3.37
N PRO A 21 11.20 -10.15 4.68
CA PRO A 21 11.88 -10.94 5.70
C PRO A 21 11.35 -12.39 5.73
N PRO A 22 12.18 -13.38 5.99
CA PRO A 22 11.75 -14.78 6.12
C PRO A 22 10.70 -14.94 7.23
N GLY A 23 9.55 -15.53 6.90
CA GLY A 23 8.46 -15.78 7.87
C GLY A 23 7.69 -14.53 8.29
N ALA A 24 7.84 -13.41 7.58
CA ALA A 24 7.18 -12.14 7.88
C ALA A 24 5.66 -12.28 8.00
N ARG A 25 5.09 -11.49 8.90
CA ARG A 25 3.66 -11.16 8.93
C ARG A 25 3.43 -10.02 7.96
N VAL A 26 2.63 -10.27 6.95
CA VAL A 26 2.43 -9.36 5.82
C VAL A 26 0.99 -8.88 5.76
N LEU A 27 0.79 -7.59 5.52
CA LEU A 27 -0.44 -7.04 4.99
C LEU A 27 -0.28 -6.89 3.47
N ASP A 28 -1.08 -7.61 2.70
CA ASP A 28 -1.07 -7.55 1.23
C ASP A 28 -2.30 -6.79 0.74
N ILE A 29 -2.09 -5.57 0.25
CA ILE A 29 -3.14 -4.71 -0.29
C ILE A 29 -3.23 -4.97 -1.79
N GLY A 30 -4.45 -5.24 -2.29
CA GLY A 30 -4.67 -5.70 -3.66
C GLY A 30 -4.29 -7.18 -3.81
N THR A 31 -4.62 -7.99 -2.80
CA THR A 31 -4.23 -9.41 -2.74
C THR A 31 -4.87 -10.28 -3.82
N HIS A 32 -5.99 -9.86 -4.38
CA HIS A 32 -6.81 -10.50 -5.41
C HIS A 32 -7.14 -11.97 -5.10
N ASP A 33 -6.19 -12.88 -5.26
CA ASP A 33 -6.37 -14.33 -5.08
C ASP A 33 -5.45 -14.95 -4.01
N GLY A 34 -4.75 -14.12 -3.23
CA GLY A 34 -3.82 -14.59 -2.20
C GLY A 34 -2.55 -15.27 -2.73
N THR A 35 -2.27 -15.17 -4.03
CA THR A 35 -1.09 -15.80 -4.67
C THR A 35 0.22 -15.37 -4.00
N LEU A 36 0.33 -14.14 -3.48
CA LEU A 36 1.51 -13.69 -2.75
C LEU A 36 1.82 -14.62 -1.57
N PHE A 37 0.83 -14.90 -0.74
CA PHE A 37 1.00 -15.76 0.45
C PHE A 37 1.41 -17.18 0.06
N CYS A 38 0.81 -17.73 -1.00
CA CYS A 38 1.17 -19.06 -1.52
C CYS A 38 2.63 -19.14 -1.98
N LEU A 39 3.14 -18.10 -2.66
CA LEU A 39 4.49 -18.08 -3.23
C LEU A 39 5.57 -17.68 -2.22
N THR A 40 5.24 -16.87 -1.23
CA THR A 40 6.20 -16.38 -0.22
C THR A 40 6.21 -17.20 1.06
N ARG A 41 5.13 -17.93 1.33
CA ARG A 41 4.84 -18.59 2.61
C ARG A 41 4.73 -17.60 3.78
N ALA A 42 4.47 -16.33 3.49
CA ALA A 42 4.15 -15.32 4.49
C ALA A 42 2.81 -15.65 5.17
N ARG A 43 2.60 -15.09 6.35
CA ARG A 43 1.32 -15.13 7.09
C ARG A 43 0.78 -13.73 7.21
N GLY A 44 -0.50 -13.56 7.51
CA GLY A 44 -1.04 -12.24 7.77
C GLY A 44 -2.41 -11.99 7.18
N VAL A 45 -2.59 -10.82 6.59
CA VAL A 45 -3.88 -10.35 6.07
C VAL A 45 -3.72 -9.92 4.61
N GLY A 46 -4.63 -10.39 3.77
CA GLY A 46 -4.80 -9.88 2.40
C GLY A 46 -6.13 -9.13 2.30
N ILE A 47 -6.15 -7.95 1.68
CA ILE A 47 -7.37 -7.16 1.46
C ILE A 47 -7.49 -6.78 0.00
N ASP A 48 -8.70 -6.94 -0.57
CA ASP A 48 -8.98 -6.61 -1.97
C ASP A 48 -10.48 -6.42 -2.19
N PRO A 49 -10.95 -5.34 -2.83
CA PRO A 49 -12.37 -5.15 -3.14
C PRO A 49 -12.90 -6.20 -4.14
N GLU A 50 -12.03 -6.69 -5.02
CA GLU A 50 -12.33 -7.73 -6.01
C GLU A 50 -11.80 -9.11 -5.60
N LEU A 51 -11.73 -9.37 -4.29
CA LEU A 51 -11.22 -10.64 -3.78
C LEU A 51 -11.89 -11.82 -4.48
N ALA A 52 -11.09 -12.61 -5.18
CA ALA A 52 -11.55 -13.83 -5.84
C ALA A 52 -11.98 -14.88 -4.80
N ALA A 53 -12.86 -15.80 -5.22
CA ALA A 53 -13.17 -16.97 -4.40
C ALA A 53 -11.89 -17.81 -4.24
N VAL A 54 -11.32 -17.83 -3.05
CA VAL A 54 -10.06 -18.51 -2.75
C VAL A 54 -10.31 -19.60 -1.74
N THR A 55 -9.56 -20.68 -1.88
CA THR A 55 -9.46 -21.70 -0.83
C THR A 55 -8.70 -21.09 0.36
N SER A 56 -9.12 -21.47 1.58
CA SER A 56 -8.42 -21.03 2.80
C SER A 56 -6.91 -21.27 2.71
N ILE A 57 -6.13 -20.23 3.03
CA ILE A 57 -4.67 -20.31 3.09
C ILE A 57 -4.28 -20.35 4.57
N PRO A 58 -3.51 -21.37 5.01
CA PRO A 58 -3.14 -21.49 6.41
C PRO A 58 -2.37 -20.27 6.93
N GLY A 59 -2.84 -19.68 8.03
CA GLY A 59 -2.22 -18.50 8.64
C GLY A 59 -2.47 -17.18 7.92
N VAL A 60 -3.45 -17.14 7.01
CA VAL A 60 -3.83 -15.94 6.25
C VAL A 60 -5.31 -15.65 6.43
N THR A 61 -5.65 -14.41 6.74
CA THR A 61 -7.02 -13.89 6.71
C THR A 61 -7.19 -13.09 5.43
N LEU A 62 -8.18 -13.44 4.62
CA LEU A 62 -8.53 -12.71 3.40
C LEU A 62 -9.78 -11.88 3.65
N VAL A 63 -9.70 -10.59 3.36
CA VAL A 63 -10.76 -9.59 3.57
C VAL A 63 -11.22 -9.06 2.22
N LYS A 64 -12.51 -9.13 1.95
CA LYS A 64 -13.10 -8.49 0.79
C LYS A 64 -13.48 -7.06 1.16
N GLY A 65 -12.80 -6.08 0.58
CA GLY A 65 -13.03 -4.67 0.86
C GLY A 65 -11.87 -3.80 0.46
N SER A 66 -12.04 -2.49 0.64
CA SER A 66 -11.06 -1.46 0.32
C SER A 66 -10.18 -1.13 1.53
N PHE A 67 -8.91 -0.87 1.29
CA PHE A 67 -8.00 -0.36 2.31
C PHE A 67 -8.04 1.18 2.29
N PRO A 68 -8.05 1.84 3.46
CA PRO A 68 -8.04 1.27 4.83
C PRO A 68 -9.43 0.98 5.43
N GLU A 69 -10.52 1.38 4.79
CA GLU A 69 -11.87 1.48 5.36
C GLU A 69 -12.40 0.14 5.86
N ASP A 70 -12.22 -0.93 5.06
CA ASP A 70 -12.76 -2.25 5.36
C ASP A 70 -11.75 -3.16 6.09
N LEU A 71 -10.56 -2.64 6.40
CA LEU A 71 -9.60 -3.41 7.17
C LEU A 71 -10.10 -3.58 8.62
N PRO A 72 -10.18 -4.82 9.15
CA PRO A 72 -10.52 -5.02 10.55
C PRO A 72 -9.62 -4.17 11.47
N GLN A 73 -10.15 -3.79 12.63
CA GLN A 73 -9.33 -3.12 13.65
C GLN A 73 -8.21 -4.07 14.09
N LEU A 74 -7.00 -3.69 13.77
CA LEU A 74 -5.79 -4.43 14.11
C LEU A 74 -4.95 -3.62 15.09
N PRO A 75 -4.26 -4.29 16.02
CA PRO A 75 -3.30 -3.62 16.89
C PRO A 75 -2.22 -2.91 16.08
N ASP A 76 -1.65 -1.86 16.63
CA ASP A 76 -0.46 -1.23 16.08
C ASP A 76 0.68 -2.25 15.98
N GLU A 77 1.58 -2.03 15.03
CA GLU A 77 2.75 -2.88 14.85
C GLU A 77 2.44 -4.38 14.62
N SER A 78 1.33 -4.62 13.90
CA SER A 78 0.87 -5.99 13.60
C SER A 78 1.64 -6.67 12.47
N PHE A 79 2.37 -5.93 11.63
CA PHE A 79 3.01 -6.47 10.42
C PHE A 79 4.50 -6.13 10.37
N ASP A 80 5.28 -7.10 9.91
CA ASP A 80 6.70 -6.92 9.60
C ASP A 80 6.90 -6.26 8.24
N ALA A 81 5.94 -6.41 7.34
CA ALA A 81 5.93 -5.76 6.04
C ALA A 81 4.52 -5.55 5.49
N VAL A 82 4.38 -4.58 4.60
CA VAL A 82 3.21 -4.36 3.75
C VAL A 82 3.62 -4.50 2.30
N THR A 83 2.75 -5.11 1.49
CA THR A 83 2.88 -5.15 0.03
C THR A 83 1.69 -4.46 -0.62
N ALA A 84 1.96 -3.63 -1.66
CA ALA A 84 0.96 -3.02 -2.54
C ALA A 84 1.48 -3.11 -3.99
N LEU A 85 1.16 -4.22 -4.65
CA LEU A 85 1.76 -4.58 -5.93
C LEU A 85 0.84 -4.20 -7.10
N ALA A 86 1.12 -3.10 -7.78
CA ALA A 86 0.30 -2.50 -8.83
C ALA A 86 -1.10 -2.12 -8.29
N VAL A 87 -1.12 -1.33 -7.23
CA VAL A 87 -2.33 -0.87 -6.53
C VAL A 87 -2.34 0.64 -6.40
N VAL A 88 -1.21 1.24 -6.02
CA VAL A 88 -1.14 2.66 -5.64
C VAL A 88 -1.53 3.60 -6.79
N GLU A 89 -1.34 3.19 -8.02
CA GLU A 89 -1.76 3.92 -9.22
C GLU A 89 -3.29 4.05 -9.37
N HIS A 90 -4.05 3.25 -8.64
CA HIS A 90 -5.51 3.29 -8.62
C HIS A 90 -6.07 4.10 -7.44
N VAL A 91 -5.20 4.50 -6.51
CA VAL A 91 -5.58 5.27 -5.32
C VAL A 91 -5.58 6.75 -5.64
N PRO A 92 -6.66 7.50 -5.33
CA PRO A 92 -6.65 8.96 -5.44
C PRO A 92 -5.49 9.57 -4.65
N GLU A 93 -4.78 10.52 -5.25
CA GLU A 93 -3.60 11.14 -4.61
C GLU A 93 -3.96 11.80 -3.26
N SER A 94 -5.20 12.27 -3.11
CA SER A 94 -5.71 12.83 -1.86
C SER A 94 -5.84 11.82 -0.71
N GLU A 95 -5.90 10.53 -0.99
CA GLU A 95 -6.02 9.46 0.00
C GLU A 95 -4.67 8.91 0.44
N LEU A 96 -3.63 9.09 -0.36
CA LEU A 96 -2.31 8.54 -0.08
C LEU A 96 -1.67 9.01 1.24
N PRO A 97 -1.90 10.24 1.73
CA PRO A 97 -1.45 10.63 3.07
C PRO A 97 -2.08 9.78 4.18
N ILE A 98 -3.38 9.46 4.08
CA ILE A 98 -4.09 8.59 5.02
C ILE A 98 -3.53 7.17 4.97
N TRP A 99 -3.20 6.69 3.76
CA TRP A 99 -2.51 5.42 3.59
C TRP A 99 -1.16 5.41 4.29
N ALA A 100 -0.33 6.44 4.06
CA ALA A 100 1.01 6.53 4.65
C ALA A 100 0.97 6.50 6.19
N GLU A 101 0.02 7.22 6.81
CA GLU A 101 -0.17 7.24 8.26
C GLU A 101 -0.69 5.90 8.79
N THR A 102 -1.72 5.34 8.15
CA THR A 102 -2.32 4.07 8.57
C THR A 102 -1.31 2.93 8.48
N LEU A 103 -0.55 2.88 7.39
CA LEU A 103 0.49 1.88 7.19
C LEU A 103 1.63 2.03 8.21
N ALA A 104 2.05 3.28 8.51
CA ALA A 104 3.07 3.53 9.52
C ALA A 104 2.63 3.08 10.93
N ARG A 105 1.35 3.14 11.24
CA ARG A 105 0.81 2.62 12.51
C ARG A 105 0.83 1.09 12.54
N LEU A 106 0.50 0.43 11.44
CA LEU A 106 0.33 -1.01 11.37
C LEU A 106 1.66 -1.79 11.23
N VAL A 107 2.69 -1.16 10.69
CA VAL A 107 4.01 -1.78 10.48
C VAL A 107 4.88 -1.59 11.71
N VAL A 108 5.67 -2.60 12.08
CA VAL A 108 6.66 -2.50 13.17
C VAL A 108 7.75 -1.46 12.85
N PRO A 109 8.44 -0.88 13.85
CA PRO A 109 9.63 -0.06 13.61
C PRO A 109 10.66 -0.81 12.75
N ASN A 110 11.23 -0.13 11.75
CA ASN A 110 12.12 -0.71 10.72
C ASN A 110 11.46 -1.79 9.85
N GLY A 111 10.14 -1.96 9.93
CA GLY A 111 9.40 -2.82 9.01
C GLY A 111 9.25 -2.16 7.64
N LEU A 112 8.85 -2.93 6.65
CA LEU A 112 8.95 -2.56 5.25
C LEU A 112 7.60 -2.25 4.61
N LEU A 113 7.57 -1.26 3.73
CA LEU A 113 6.52 -1.04 2.74
C LEU A 113 7.11 -1.31 1.35
N ILE A 114 6.57 -2.29 0.66
CA ILE A 114 7.04 -2.75 -0.64
C ILE A 114 5.96 -2.48 -1.67
N MET A 115 6.23 -1.63 -2.64
CA MET A 115 5.29 -1.26 -3.68
C MET A 115 5.84 -1.53 -5.06
N THR A 116 4.98 -1.92 -5.99
CA THR A 116 5.31 -1.88 -7.41
C THR A 116 4.33 -0.97 -8.14
N VAL A 117 4.87 -0.18 -9.06
CA VAL A 117 4.08 0.76 -9.86
C VAL A 117 4.51 0.62 -11.33
N PRO A 118 3.56 0.53 -12.26
CA PRO A 118 3.88 0.52 -13.68
C PRO A 118 4.52 1.86 -14.09
N ALA A 119 5.48 1.78 -15.01
CA ALA A 119 6.03 2.98 -15.62
C ALA A 119 4.98 3.64 -16.54
N PRO A 120 4.95 4.98 -16.68
CA PRO A 120 4.01 5.68 -17.56
C PRO A 120 4.03 5.19 -19.01
N ALA A 121 5.15 4.64 -19.48
CA ALA A 121 5.28 4.06 -20.80
C ALA A 121 4.41 2.80 -21.03
N VAL A 122 3.98 2.12 -19.95
CA VAL A 122 3.15 0.91 -20.05
C VAL A 122 1.81 1.22 -20.71
N ASP A 123 1.17 2.34 -20.35
CA ASP A 123 -0.10 2.75 -20.92
C ASP A 123 0.03 3.02 -22.43
N THR A 124 1.12 3.66 -22.82
CA THR A 124 1.40 3.92 -24.25
C THR A 124 1.62 2.62 -25.02
N ILE A 125 2.41 1.71 -24.47
CA ILE A 125 2.69 0.40 -25.10
C ILE A 125 1.40 -0.42 -25.19
N LEU A 126 0.60 -0.45 -24.13
CA LEU A 126 -0.67 -1.16 -24.10
C LEU A 126 -1.65 -0.59 -25.14
N HIS A 127 -1.76 0.73 -25.26
CA HIS A 127 -2.56 1.38 -26.30
C HIS A 127 -2.11 1.00 -27.72
N VAL A 128 -0.81 0.96 -27.96
CA VAL A 128 -0.26 0.54 -29.26
C VAL A 128 -0.57 -0.93 -29.52
N LEU A 129 -0.39 -1.82 -28.55
CA LEU A 129 -0.69 -3.25 -28.70
C LEU A 129 -2.18 -3.53 -28.91
N MET A 130 -3.08 -2.79 -28.22
CA MET A 130 -4.53 -2.86 -28.44
C MET A 130 -4.91 -2.36 -29.83
N ARG A 131 -4.29 -1.26 -30.29
CA ARG A 131 -4.53 -0.71 -31.65
C ARG A 131 -4.07 -1.68 -32.75
N LEU A 132 -3.03 -2.44 -32.48
CA LEU A 132 -2.54 -3.51 -33.37
C LEU A 132 -3.33 -4.81 -33.23
N LYS A 133 -4.40 -4.86 -32.41
CA LYS A 133 -5.21 -6.06 -32.09
C LYS A 133 -4.40 -7.26 -31.60
N LEU A 134 -3.20 -7.02 -31.06
CA LEU A 134 -2.34 -8.05 -30.51
C LEU A 134 -2.72 -8.44 -29.07
N VAL A 135 -3.51 -7.60 -28.38
CA VAL A 135 -4.10 -7.87 -27.08
C VAL A 135 -5.59 -7.55 -27.16
N ALA A 136 -6.44 -8.56 -27.02
CA ALA A 136 -7.89 -8.38 -27.00
C ALA A 136 -8.38 -8.40 -25.52
N GLY A 137 -9.29 -7.49 -25.17
CA GLY A 137 -10.10 -7.60 -23.96
C GLY A 137 -9.54 -7.01 -22.67
N MET A 138 -8.53 -6.14 -22.70
CA MET A 138 -8.19 -5.32 -21.54
C MET A 138 -9.02 -4.03 -21.61
N GLU A 139 -9.95 -3.84 -20.66
CA GLU A 139 -10.58 -2.55 -20.44
C GLU A 139 -9.49 -1.56 -20.02
N ALA A 140 -9.43 -0.43 -20.73
CA ALA A 140 -8.59 0.70 -20.32
C ALA A 140 -9.23 1.29 -19.06
N HIS A 141 -8.85 0.80 -17.89
CA HIS A 141 -9.17 1.48 -16.65
C HIS A 141 -8.55 2.88 -16.72
N GLN A 142 -9.34 3.89 -16.34
CA GLN A 142 -8.88 5.26 -16.28
C GLN A 142 -7.77 5.33 -15.22
N HIS A 143 -6.52 5.19 -15.66
CA HIS A 143 -5.39 5.51 -14.81
C HIS A 143 -5.43 7.02 -14.58
N HIS A 144 -5.70 7.42 -13.35
CA HIS A 144 -5.33 8.76 -12.94
C HIS A 144 -3.84 8.88 -13.25
N ARG A 145 -3.41 10.01 -13.84
CA ARG A 145 -2.01 10.25 -14.22
C ARG A 145 -1.13 10.21 -12.96
N PHE A 146 -0.93 9.01 -12.44
CA PHE A 146 -0.08 8.80 -11.29
C PHE A 146 1.38 8.84 -11.77
N GLU A 147 2.10 9.84 -11.32
CA GLU A 147 3.53 9.94 -11.59
C GLU A 147 4.30 9.17 -10.52
N PRO A 148 5.07 8.13 -10.89
CA PRO A 148 5.90 7.37 -9.95
C PRO A 148 6.83 8.22 -9.10
N SER A 149 7.26 9.38 -9.61
CA SER A 149 8.06 10.38 -8.88
C SER A 149 7.36 10.98 -7.66
N ASN A 150 6.02 10.91 -7.56
CA ASN A 150 5.28 11.41 -6.41
C ASN A 150 5.33 10.45 -5.21
N ILE A 151 5.63 9.18 -5.42
CA ILE A 151 5.74 8.18 -4.34
C ILE A 151 6.78 8.60 -3.30
N ASP A 152 7.96 9.04 -3.73
CA ASP A 152 9.03 9.44 -2.83
C ASP A 152 8.66 10.66 -1.98
N ARG A 153 7.71 11.50 -2.43
CA ARG A 153 7.21 12.65 -1.68
C ARG A 153 6.14 12.27 -0.66
N LEU A 154 5.34 11.24 -0.97
CA LEU A 154 4.22 10.80 -0.15
C LEU A 154 4.67 9.87 0.98
N PHE A 155 5.64 8.99 0.67
CA PHE A 155 6.20 8.06 1.64
C PHE A 155 7.59 8.55 2.08
N THR A 156 7.61 9.63 2.87
CA THR A 156 8.84 10.29 3.31
C THR A 156 8.84 10.54 4.82
N ALA A 157 9.93 11.14 5.31
CA ALA A 157 10.03 11.53 6.72
C ALA A 157 8.85 12.43 7.15
N PRO A 158 8.38 12.31 8.40
CA PRO A 158 9.00 11.51 9.47
C PRO A 158 8.54 10.04 9.53
N LEU A 159 7.58 9.59 8.72
CA LEU A 159 6.94 8.29 8.82
C LEU A 159 7.77 7.18 8.15
N TRP A 160 8.27 7.48 6.96
CA TRP A 160 8.93 6.53 6.09
C TRP A 160 10.29 7.05 5.63
N GLN A 161 11.20 6.12 5.35
CA GLN A 161 12.52 6.41 4.76
C GLN A 161 12.68 5.55 3.51
N PRO A 162 13.04 6.16 2.35
CA PRO A 162 13.35 5.41 1.15
C PRO A 162 14.54 4.48 1.41
N ALA A 163 14.34 3.17 1.23
CA ALA A 163 15.38 2.17 1.40
C ALA A 163 15.91 1.66 0.06
N LYS A 164 15.02 1.50 -0.94
CA LYS A 164 15.41 0.96 -2.24
C LYS A 164 14.45 1.40 -3.33
N HIS A 165 14.99 1.71 -4.50
CA HIS A 165 14.24 1.87 -5.73
C HIS A 165 14.96 1.16 -6.87
N ARG A 166 14.23 0.41 -7.69
CA ARG A 166 14.76 -0.21 -8.91
C ARG A 166 13.67 -0.45 -9.92
N THR A 167 14.06 -0.56 -11.18
CA THR A 167 13.17 -0.96 -12.27
C THR A 167 13.32 -2.44 -12.60
N PHE A 168 12.26 -3.03 -13.15
CA PHE A 168 12.24 -4.40 -13.63
C PHE A 168 11.27 -4.55 -14.82
N GLN A 169 11.11 -5.74 -15.37
CA GLN A 169 10.30 -5.96 -16.57
C GLN A 169 10.70 -5.01 -17.73
N LEU A 170 12.01 -4.97 -18.05
CA LEU A 170 12.55 -4.09 -19.10
C LEU A 170 12.29 -2.59 -18.85
N GLY A 171 12.24 -2.16 -17.60
CA GLY A 171 11.93 -0.77 -17.23
C GLY A 171 10.45 -0.42 -17.17
N LEU A 172 9.56 -1.37 -17.40
CA LEU A 172 8.11 -1.16 -17.41
C LEU A 172 7.47 -1.16 -16.03
N ASN A 173 8.21 -1.54 -15.00
CA ASN A 173 7.74 -1.48 -13.62
C ASN A 173 8.84 -0.96 -12.69
N HIS A 174 8.41 -0.20 -11.69
CA HIS A 174 9.23 0.28 -10.58
C HIS A 174 8.92 -0.55 -9.34
N LEU A 175 9.94 -0.91 -8.58
CA LEU A 175 9.85 -1.42 -7.23
C LEU A 175 10.37 -0.36 -6.28
N TYR A 176 9.56 0.03 -5.32
CA TYR A 176 9.92 0.89 -4.20
C TYR A 176 9.88 0.11 -2.90
N VAL A 177 10.87 0.32 -2.06
CA VAL A 177 10.91 -0.20 -0.70
C VAL A 177 11.17 0.97 0.22
N PHE A 178 10.28 1.14 1.20
CA PHE A 178 10.42 2.11 2.26
C PHE A 178 10.54 1.38 3.60
N GLU A 179 11.29 1.94 4.50
CA GLU A 179 11.43 1.47 5.87
C GLU A 179 10.66 2.40 6.81
N ARG A 180 9.88 1.84 7.72
CA ARG A 180 9.21 2.63 8.75
C ARG A 180 10.22 3.25 9.69
N SER A 181 10.14 4.57 9.88
CA SER A 181 10.99 5.30 10.82
C SER A 181 10.75 4.81 12.27
N PRO A 182 11.80 4.55 13.05
CA PRO A 182 11.66 4.02 14.42
C PRO A 182 11.09 5.04 15.42
N HIS A 183 11.16 6.34 15.14
CA HIS A 183 10.87 7.43 16.09
C HIS A 183 9.41 7.89 16.15
N LEU A 184 8.44 7.10 15.65
CA LEU A 184 7.03 7.50 15.71
C LEU A 184 6.40 7.43 17.12
N GLN A 185 6.99 6.70 18.05
CA GLN A 185 6.45 6.50 19.40
C GLN A 185 6.60 7.73 20.32
N ASP A 186 7.46 8.71 20.00
CA ASP A 186 7.71 9.88 20.83
C ASP A 186 6.72 11.04 20.61
N ARG A 187 5.81 10.94 19.67
CA ARG A 187 4.74 11.92 19.48
C ARG A 187 3.52 11.56 20.33
N LYS A 188 3.56 11.89 21.63
CA LYS A 188 2.33 12.12 22.41
C LYS A 188 1.43 13.08 21.61
N PRO A 189 0.12 12.79 21.50
CA PRO A 189 -0.80 13.75 20.90
C PRO A 189 -0.63 15.09 21.64
N SER A 190 -0.34 16.14 20.92
CA SER A 190 -0.29 17.50 21.47
C SER A 190 -1.64 17.76 22.14
N THR A 191 -1.67 17.77 23.46
CA THR A 191 -2.82 18.23 24.22
C THR A 191 -3.06 19.67 23.80
N ALA A 192 -4.16 19.91 23.09
CA ALA A 192 -4.62 21.24 22.77
C ALA A 192 -4.70 22.04 24.08
N PRO A 193 -4.23 23.29 24.13
CA PRO A 193 -4.33 24.10 25.34
C PRO A 193 -5.81 24.29 25.68
N SER A 194 -6.19 23.91 26.90
CA SER A 194 -7.51 24.19 27.44
C SER A 194 -7.77 25.69 27.35
N PRO A 195 -8.97 26.12 26.91
CA PRO A 195 -9.32 27.54 26.92
C PRO A 195 -9.33 28.01 28.36
N SER A 196 -8.34 28.83 28.69
CA SER A 196 -8.18 29.53 29.97
C SER A 196 -9.40 30.40 30.22
N GLY A 197 -9.89 30.29 31.44
CA GLY A 197 -11.13 30.79 31.98
C GLY A 197 -11.48 32.24 31.65
N GLN A 198 -12.75 32.43 31.40
CA GLN A 198 -13.40 33.75 31.44
C GLN A 198 -13.46 34.22 32.91
N PRO A 199 -13.11 35.48 33.18
CA PRO A 199 -13.34 36.07 34.52
C PRO A 199 -14.81 36.34 34.70
N SER A 200 -15.38 35.82 35.80
CA SER A 200 -16.71 36.06 36.27
C SER A 200 -16.92 37.58 36.50
N ARG A 201 -17.80 38.20 35.74
CA ARG A 201 -18.35 39.54 36.04
C ARG A 201 -19.25 39.42 37.26
N GLN A 202 -18.82 40.01 38.36
CA GLN A 202 -19.71 40.34 39.50
C GLN A 202 -20.68 41.43 39.05
N LEU A 203 -21.96 41.09 39.07
CA LEU A 203 -23.06 42.08 39.00
C LEU A 203 -23.26 42.56 40.44
N SER A 204 -22.86 43.78 40.75
CA SER A 204 -23.32 44.55 41.89
C SER A 204 -24.65 45.21 41.52
N ASN A 205 -25.70 44.92 42.31
CA ASN A 205 -26.95 45.63 42.27
C ASN A 205 -27.00 46.60 43.43
N PRO A 206 -27.59 47.81 43.26
CA PRO A 206 -27.92 48.75 44.35
C PRO A 206 -29.15 48.31 45.11
#